data_62b52422ecb3059d18d24477a8d724e1
#
_entry.id   62b52422ecb3059d18d24477a8d724e1
#
_cell.length_a   1.000
_cell.length_b   1.000
_cell.length_c   1.000
_cell.angle_alpha   90.00
_cell.angle_beta   90.00
_cell.angle_gamma   90.00
#
_symmetry.space_group_name_H-M   'P 1'
#
loop_
_entity.id
_entity.type
_entity.pdbx_description
1 polymer ?
#
loop_
_entity_poly.entity_id
_entity_poly.type
_entity_poly.pdbx_seq_one_letter_code
_entity_poly.pdbx_strand_id
1 'polypeptide(L)'
;MTSYREIIYPSDEKNPYPQRLADHLYGRFIAPLKVEDRPLRILDIGCCTGKALKMFNKRGDLELYGIDIRDEESEGFVFKVCDLETEAIPFEDDYFDVVYSKSVLEHVKNTDNFVNEARRVLKPGGMFIGMCPDWNSQYKNYWDDYTHVKPFTRKGLRDCLIINGFKEADCEYFYQLPILWKYPQLEFVAKIISFLPDSWKWKDRDERNTKDRKYIRFSKEKMLLSF
;
A
#
# COMPACT_ATOMS: atom_id res chain seq x y z
N MET A 1 -25.96 -9.16 -2.68
CA MET A 1 -25.15 -8.43 -3.68
C MET A 1 -23.69 -8.79 -3.45
N THR A 2 -22.95 -9.18 -4.50
CA THR A 2 -21.52 -9.46 -4.38
C THR A 2 -20.80 -8.12 -4.12
N SER A 3 -19.95 -8.05 -3.11
CA SER A 3 -19.25 -6.81 -2.77
C SER A 3 -18.13 -6.52 -3.77
N TYR A 4 -17.80 -5.24 -3.97
CA TYR A 4 -16.64 -4.81 -4.76
C TYR A 4 -15.37 -5.60 -4.39
N ARG A 5 -15.17 -5.79 -3.10
CA ARG A 5 -14.02 -6.48 -2.54
C ARG A 5 -13.93 -7.94 -2.94
N GLU A 6 -15.07 -8.67 -2.96
CA GLU A 6 -15.10 -10.08 -3.35
C GLU A 6 -14.74 -10.26 -4.83
N ILE A 7 -15.06 -9.24 -5.67
CA ILE A 7 -14.75 -9.26 -7.10
C ILE A 7 -13.26 -8.90 -7.34
N ILE A 8 -12.79 -7.82 -6.74
CA ILE A 8 -11.45 -7.28 -7.03
C ILE A 8 -10.35 -7.95 -6.19
N TYR A 9 -10.67 -8.32 -4.95
CA TYR A 9 -9.73 -8.91 -3.99
C TYR A 9 -10.25 -10.22 -3.39
N PRO A 10 -10.42 -11.27 -4.19
CA PRO A 10 -10.88 -12.56 -3.67
C PRO A 10 -9.89 -13.06 -2.61
N SER A 11 -10.44 -13.56 -1.50
CA SER A 11 -9.63 -14.07 -0.40
C SER A 11 -8.87 -15.33 -0.81
N ASP A 12 -7.56 -15.27 -0.83
CA ASP A 12 -6.69 -16.44 -0.92
C ASP A 12 -5.91 -16.57 0.41
N GLU A 13 -6.49 -17.34 1.34
CA GLU A 13 -5.92 -17.56 2.68
C GLU A 13 -4.55 -18.24 2.63
N LYS A 14 -4.28 -19.01 1.58
CA LYS A 14 -3.02 -19.75 1.39
C LYS A 14 -1.92 -18.90 0.76
N ASN A 15 -2.24 -17.68 0.33
CA ASN A 15 -1.26 -16.81 -0.32
C ASN A 15 -0.26 -16.24 0.71
N PRO A 16 1.02 -16.61 0.67
CA PRO A 16 2.02 -16.11 1.61
C PRO A 16 2.48 -14.67 1.31
N TYR A 17 2.08 -14.10 0.16
CA TYR A 17 2.57 -12.80 -0.30
C TYR A 17 2.28 -11.66 0.70
N PRO A 18 1.05 -11.51 1.25
CA PRO A 18 0.77 -10.42 2.18
C PRO A 18 1.67 -10.43 3.42
N GLN A 19 1.96 -11.63 3.99
CA GLN A 19 2.87 -11.74 5.12
C GLN A 19 4.30 -11.36 4.74
N ARG A 20 4.79 -11.82 3.57
CA ARG A 20 6.13 -11.48 3.08
C ARG A 20 6.28 -9.99 2.83
N LEU A 21 5.23 -9.32 2.32
CA LEU A 21 5.22 -7.88 2.14
C LEU A 21 5.32 -7.16 3.49
N ALA A 22 4.47 -7.55 4.45
CA ALA A 22 4.51 -6.98 5.80
C ALA A 22 5.89 -7.17 6.45
N ASP A 23 6.48 -8.37 6.34
CA ASP A 23 7.82 -8.67 6.84
C ASP A 23 8.90 -7.77 6.23
N HIS A 24 8.82 -7.55 4.91
CA HIS A 24 9.77 -6.71 4.19
C HIS A 24 9.65 -5.23 4.60
N LEU A 25 8.42 -4.70 4.62
CA LEU A 25 8.16 -3.31 5.01
C LEU A 25 8.51 -3.07 6.49
N TYR A 26 8.16 -4.02 7.36
CA TYR A 26 8.50 -3.95 8.78
C TYR A 26 10.02 -3.85 8.97
N GLY A 27 10.77 -4.78 8.37
CA GLY A 27 12.23 -4.80 8.52
C GLY A 27 12.92 -3.55 7.97
N ARG A 28 12.39 -3.00 6.87
CA ARG A 28 12.99 -1.83 6.21
C ARG A 28 12.64 -0.51 6.88
N PHE A 29 11.41 -0.31 7.32
CA PHE A 29 10.89 0.99 7.70
C PHE A 29 10.42 1.08 9.15
N ILE A 30 9.87 0.01 9.73
CA ILE A 30 9.24 0.04 11.04
C ILE A 30 10.26 -0.33 12.14
N ALA A 31 10.98 -1.42 11.95
CA ALA A 31 11.95 -1.88 12.93
C ALA A 31 13.06 -0.86 13.28
N PRO A 32 13.54 -0.01 12.35
CA PRO A 32 14.51 1.04 12.68
C PRO A 32 13.97 2.14 13.57
N LEU A 33 12.64 2.34 13.64
CA LEU A 33 11.97 3.38 14.43
C LEU A 33 11.87 3.05 15.92
N LYS A 34 12.43 1.94 16.39
CA LYS A 34 12.31 1.48 17.79
C LYS A 34 12.40 2.64 18.76
N VAL A 35 11.35 2.79 19.55
CA VAL A 35 11.30 3.68 20.70
C VAL A 35 11.49 2.82 21.93
N GLU A 36 12.39 3.21 22.81
CA GLU A 36 12.57 2.54 24.11
C GLU A 36 11.30 2.75 24.94
N ASP A 37 10.92 1.71 25.66
CA ASP A 37 9.86 1.69 26.68
C ASP A 37 8.38 1.73 26.24
N ARG A 38 8.06 1.65 24.96
CA ARG A 38 6.66 1.52 24.50
C ARG A 38 6.53 0.86 23.13
N PRO A 39 5.38 0.25 22.83
CA PRO A 39 5.07 -0.21 21.47
C PRO A 39 4.95 0.97 20.49
N LEU A 40 5.26 0.73 19.21
CA LEU A 40 5.02 1.71 18.14
C LEU A 40 3.52 1.72 17.78
N ARG A 41 2.98 2.92 17.55
CA ARG A 41 1.61 3.10 17.06
C ARG A 41 1.61 3.14 15.54
N ILE A 42 0.89 2.21 14.93
CA ILE A 42 0.72 2.15 13.48
C ILE A 42 -0.74 2.37 13.09
N LEU A 43 -0.97 3.31 12.18
CA LEU A 43 -2.26 3.53 11.53
C LEU A 43 -2.23 2.92 10.11
N ASP A 44 -3.23 2.13 9.78
CA ASP A 44 -3.52 1.67 8.42
C ASP A 44 -4.71 2.45 7.85
N ILE A 45 -4.46 3.26 6.82
CA ILE A 45 -5.48 4.03 6.11
C ILE A 45 -6.04 3.15 4.98
N GLY A 46 -7.36 2.89 5.02
CA GLY A 46 -8.02 1.93 4.14
C GLY A 46 -7.76 0.49 4.59
N CYS A 47 -7.84 0.27 5.89
CA CYS A 47 -7.41 -0.98 6.53
C CYS A 47 -8.30 -2.19 6.23
N CYS A 48 -9.52 -1.98 5.73
CA CYS A 48 -10.50 -3.04 5.55
C CYS A 48 -10.62 -3.89 6.85
N THR A 49 -10.42 -5.21 6.77
CA THR A 49 -10.45 -6.15 7.91
C THR A 49 -9.19 -6.15 8.76
N GLY A 50 -8.29 -5.17 8.61
CA GLY A 50 -7.03 -5.09 9.36
C GLY A 50 -6.01 -6.20 9.04
N LYS A 51 -6.12 -6.82 7.86
CA LYS A 51 -5.22 -7.92 7.49
C LYS A 51 -3.75 -7.51 7.51
N ALA A 52 -3.40 -6.30 7.03
CA ALA A 52 -2.03 -5.81 7.04
C ALA A 52 -1.55 -5.56 8.47
N LEU A 53 -2.37 -4.95 9.31
CA LEU A 53 -2.07 -4.70 10.72
C LEU A 53 -1.76 -6.01 11.47
N LYS A 54 -2.63 -7.03 11.32
CA LYS A 54 -2.42 -8.36 11.92
C LYS A 54 -1.11 -9.02 11.47
N MET A 55 -0.66 -8.73 10.24
CA MET A 55 0.61 -9.25 9.72
C MET A 55 1.82 -8.50 10.26
N PHE A 56 1.75 -7.17 10.38
CA PHE A 56 2.80 -6.38 11.02
C PHE A 56 2.99 -6.79 12.48
N ASN A 57 1.90 -7.01 13.22
CA ASN A 57 1.94 -7.38 14.64
C ASN A 57 2.67 -8.70 14.93
N LYS A 58 2.78 -9.61 13.94
CA LYS A 58 3.58 -10.82 14.07
C LYS A 58 5.10 -10.57 14.18
N ARG A 59 5.55 -9.36 13.89
CA ARG A 59 6.97 -8.98 13.87
C ARG A 59 7.43 -8.13 15.04
N GLY A 60 6.50 -7.54 15.77
CA GLY A 60 6.81 -6.70 16.91
C GLY A 60 5.58 -6.35 17.72
N ASP A 61 5.81 -5.83 18.89
CA ASP A 61 4.76 -5.30 19.74
C ASP A 61 4.33 -3.93 19.19
N LEU A 62 3.11 -3.87 18.64
CA LEU A 62 2.55 -2.70 17.99
C LEU A 62 1.18 -2.38 18.57
N GLU A 63 0.90 -1.11 18.80
CA GLU A 63 -0.46 -0.60 18.97
C GLU A 63 -1.08 -0.38 17.58
N LEU A 64 -2.13 -1.13 17.27
CA LEU A 64 -2.72 -1.20 15.94
C LEU A 64 -3.96 -0.32 15.84
N TYR A 65 -4.00 0.52 14.82
CA TYR A 65 -5.10 1.42 14.51
C TYR A 65 -5.44 1.32 13.03
N GLY A 66 -6.71 1.43 12.70
CA GLY A 66 -7.18 1.40 11.32
C GLY A 66 -8.34 2.37 11.08
N ILE A 67 -8.38 2.93 9.89
CA ILE A 67 -9.54 3.67 9.39
C ILE A 67 -9.96 3.13 8.02
N ASP A 68 -11.25 3.15 7.77
CA ASP A 68 -11.84 2.83 6.47
C ASP A 68 -13.13 3.63 6.28
N ILE A 69 -13.58 3.81 5.06
CA ILE A 69 -14.86 4.47 4.76
C ILE A 69 -16.06 3.58 5.15
N ARG A 70 -15.84 2.28 5.30
CA ARG A 70 -16.87 1.32 5.66
C ARG A 70 -16.70 0.88 7.09
N ASP A 71 -17.83 0.68 7.77
CA ASP A 71 -17.84 0.03 9.07
C ASP A 71 -17.60 -1.48 8.86
N GLU A 72 -16.39 -1.91 9.18
CA GLU A 72 -15.96 -3.31 9.09
C GLU A 72 -15.81 -3.88 10.50
N GLU A 73 -16.18 -5.13 10.70
CA GLU A 73 -15.90 -5.80 11.98
C GLU A 73 -14.40 -5.84 12.23
N SER A 74 -13.95 -5.13 13.25
CA SER A 74 -12.55 -5.02 13.63
C SER A 74 -12.25 -5.85 14.86
N GLU A 75 -11.32 -6.78 14.74
CA GLU A 75 -10.84 -7.58 15.86
C GLU A 75 -9.32 -7.41 16.02
N GLY A 76 -8.91 -7.05 17.22
CA GLY A 76 -7.49 -6.94 17.58
C GLY A 76 -6.81 -5.62 17.20
N PHE A 77 -7.56 -4.58 16.85
CA PHE A 77 -7.05 -3.22 16.63
C PHE A 77 -8.16 -2.17 16.87
N VAL A 78 -7.76 -0.92 17.09
CA VAL A 78 -8.70 0.20 17.22
C VAL A 78 -9.14 0.65 15.85
N PHE A 79 -10.42 0.55 15.56
CA PHE A 79 -11.01 0.92 14.28
C PHE A 79 -11.88 2.18 14.39
N LYS A 80 -11.83 3.04 13.39
CA LYS A 80 -12.77 4.16 13.23
C LYS A 80 -13.18 4.30 11.76
N VAL A 81 -14.46 4.62 11.54
CA VAL A 81 -14.95 4.99 10.20
C VAL A 81 -14.46 6.39 9.88
N CYS A 82 -13.97 6.61 8.66
CA CYS A 82 -13.51 7.91 8.20
C CYS A 82 -13.52 7.98 6.67
N ASP A 83 -14.18 9.00 6.13
CA ASP A 83 -14.15 9.33 4.70
C ASP A 83 -13.17 10.48 4.44
N LEU A 84 -11.96 10.14 3.96
CA LEU A 84 -10.91 11.11 3.66
C LEU A 84 -11.20 12.03 2.46
N GLU A 85 -12.30 11.84 1.74
CA GLU A 85 -12.76 12.85 0.78
C GLU A 85 -13.23 14.13 1.48
N THR A 86 -13.79 14.02 2.69
CA THR A 86 -14.49 15.12 3.37
C THR A 86 -14.13 15.29 4.84
N GLU A 87 -13.51 14.30 5.47
CA GLU A 87 -13.28 14.27 6.91
C GLU A 87 -11.80 14.34 7.27
N ALA A 88 -11.53 14.81 8.47
CA ALA A 88 -10.22 14.68 9.12
C ALA A 88 -10.08 13.28 9.73
N ILE A 89 -8.86 12.74 9.77
CA ILE A 89 -8.57 11.50 10.48
C ILE A 89 -8.90 11.68 11.96
N PRO A 90 -9.76 10.84 12.56
CA PRO A 90 -10.31 11.04 13.90
C PRO A 90 -9.32 10.65 15.03
N PHE A 91 -8.08 11.11 14.90
CA PHE A 91 -7.00 11.00 15.87
C PHE A 91 -6.28 12.33 16.03
N GLU A 92 -5.58 12.49 17.15
CA GLU A 92 -4.83 13.69 17.49
C GLU A 92 -3.62 13.90 16.55
N ASP A 93 -3.12 15.14 16.52
CA ASP A 93 -1.87 15.47 15.85
C ASP A 93 -0.72 14.72 16.51
N ASP A 94 0.31 14.37 15.75
CA ASP A 94 1.54 13.75 16.25
C ASP A 94 1.31 12.47 17.09
N TYR A 95 0.31 11.67 16.71
CA TYR A 95 -0.11 10.50 17.49
C TYR A 95 0.60 9.21 17.08
N PHE A 96 0.82 9.00 15.76
CA PHE A 96 1.34 7.76 15.20
C PHE A 96 2.84 7.81 14.93
N ASP A 97 3.51 6.69 15.15
CA ASP A 97 4.91 6.49 14.76
C ASP A 97 5.00 6.07 13.28
N VAL A 98 3.97 5.37 12.79
CA VAL A 98 3.87 4.89 11.41
C VAL A 98 2.46 5.13 10.88
N VAL A 99 2.37 5.66 9.66
CA VAL A 99 1.14 5.70 8.87
C VAL A 99 1.37 4.86 7.62
N TYR A 100 0.58 3.83 7.46
CA TYR A 100 0.61 2.91 6.32
C TYR A 100 -0.65 3.06 5.47
N SER A 101 -0.51 2.99 4.16
CA SER A 101 -1.64 2.91 3.24
C SER A 101 -1.25 2.16 1.98
N LYS A 102 -2.08 1.21 1.55
CA LYS A 102 -1.82 0.46 0.34
C LYS A 102 -3.08 0.30 -0.50
N SER A 103 -2.99 0.72 -1.76
CA SER A 103 -4.09 0.63 -2.72
C SER A 103 -5.35 1.38 -2.25
N VAL A 104 -5.14 2.63 -1.84
CA VAL A 104 -6.20 3.56 -1.40
C VAL A 104 -6.08 4.89 -2.14
N LEU A 105 -4.87 5.43 -2.25
CA LEU A 105 -4.62 6.77 -2.76
C LEU A 105 -5.14 6.97 -4.21
N GLU A 106 -5.09 5.92 -5.02
CA GLU A 106 -5.62 5.91 -6.38
C GLU A 106 -7.14 6.05 -6.46
N HIS A 107 -7.85 5.79 -5.34
CA HIS A 107 -9.30 5.88 -5.24
C HIS A 107 -9.78 7.20 -4.63
N VAL A 108 -8.86 8.05 -4.10
CA VAL A 108 -9.18 9.29 -3.41
C VAL A 108 -9.04 10.49 -4.34
N LYS A 109 -10.11 11.26 -4.55
CA LYS A 109 -10.10 12.50 -5.35
C LYS A 109 -9.39 13.61 -4.60
N ASN A 110 -9.71 13.78 -3.32
CA ASN A 110 -9.14 14.79 -2.44
C ASN A 110 -7.79 14.33 -1.86
N THR A 111 -6.81 14.11 -2.75
CA THR A 111 -5.47 13.64 -2.40
C THR A 111 -4.77 14.56 -1.41
N ASP A 112 -5.01 15.89 -1.52
CA ASP A 112 -4.36 16.86 -0.64
C ASP A 112 -4.85 16.69 0.80
N ASN A 113 -6.16 16.47 1.01
CA ASN A 113 -6.68 16.16 2.35
C ASN A 113 -6.07 14.85 2.89
N PHE A 114 -6.05 13.79 2.07
CA PHE A 114 -5.45 12.51 2.45
C PHE A 114 -4.00 12.67 2.93
N VAL A 115 -3.16 13.38 2.16
CA VAL A 115 -1.73 13.53 2.46
C VAL A 115 -1.51 14.46 3.66
N ASN A 116 -2.28 15.56 3.75
CA ASN A 116 -2.19 16.48 4.87
C ASN A 116 -2.62 15.83 6.19
N GLU A 117 -3.69 15.05 6.18
CA GLU A 117 -4.16 14.34 7.35
C GLU A 117 -3.22 13.21 7.78
N ALA A 118 -2.70 12.43 6.81
CA ALA A 118 -1.67 11.42 7.09
C ALA A 118 -0.43 12.05 7.76
N ARG A 119 0.00 13.24 7.28
CA ARG A 119 1.11 13.99 7.87
C ARG A 119 0.75 14.56 9.25
N ARG A 120 -0.47 15.10 9.43
CA ARG A 120 -0.91 15.72 10.69
C ARG A 120 -0.89 14.73 11.85
N VAL A 121 -1.40 13.51 11.61
CA VAL A 121 -1.44 12.49 12.67
C VAL A 121 -0.12 11.78 12.89
N LEU A 122 0.86 11.96 12.00
CA LEU A 122 2.18 11.36 12.09
C LEU A 122 3.09 12.22 12.98
N LYS A 123 3.78 11.61 13.93
CA LYS A 123 4.76 12.27 14.79
C LYS A 123 5.91 12.88 13.98
N PRO A 124 6.54 13.95 14.47
CA PRO A 124 7.82 14.39 13.94
C PRO A 124 8.84 13.24 13.95
N GLY A 125 9.43 12.94 12.78
CA GLY A 125 10.32 11.78 12.61
C GLY A 125 9.63 10.43 12.46
N GLY A 126 8.29 10.41 12.46
CA GLY A 126 7.52 9.22 12.12
C GLY A 126 7.59 8.86 10.64
N MET A 127 7.18 7.64 10.29
CA MET A 127 7.31 7.08 8.95
C MET A 127 5.97 6.98 8.24
N PHE A 128 5.84 7.60 7.06
CA PHE A 128 4.76 7.34 6.13
C PHE A 128 5.18 6.22 5.17
N ILE A 129 4.32 5.22 4.95
CA ILE A 129 4.55 4.13 3.99
C ILE A 129 3.33 4.06 3.07
N GLY A 130 3.42 4.65 1.89
CA GLY A 130 2.36 4.67 0.89
C GLY A 130 2.63 3.76 -0.29
N MET A 131 1.63 2.98 -0.72
CA MET A 131 1.75 2.13 -1.90
C MET A 131 0.55 2.29 -2.82
N CYS A 132 0.78 2.66 -4.07
CA CYS A 132 -0.25 2.71 -5.11
C CYS A 132 0.27 2.19 -6.46
N PRO A 133 -0.58 1.85 -7.44
CA PRO A 133 -0.16 1.43 -8.78
C PRO A 133 0.65 2.51 -9.49
N ASP A 134 1.76 2.12 -10.15
CA ASP A 134 2.48 3.02 -11.03
C ASP A 134 1.77 3.15 -12.38
N TRP A 135 1.30 4.36 -12.69
CA TRP A 135 0.64 4.67 -13.95
C TRP A 135 1.49 4.26 -15.18
N ASN A 136 2.79 4.57 -15.17
CA ASN A 136 3.64 4.32 -16.32
C ASN A 136 3.75 2.84 -16.68
N SER A 137 3.66 1.96 -15.70
CA SER A 137 3.76 0.52 -15.92
C SER A 137 2.40 -0.18 -16.09
N GLN A 138 1.32 0.48 -15.68
CA GLN A 138 -0.02 -0.12 -15.64
C GLN A 138 -1.07 0.61 -16.49
N TYR A 139 -0.72 1.63 -17.27
CA TYR A 139 -1.67 2.49 -17.98
C TYR A 139 -2.67 1.75 -18.89
N LYS A 140 -2.29 0.55 -19.39
CA LYS A 140 -3.15 -0.25 -20.28
C LYS A 140 -4.32 -0.93 -19.56
N ASN A 141 -4.16 -1.17 -18.26
CA ASN A 141 -5.13 -1.88 -17.44
C ASN A 141 -5.46 -1.15 -16.14
N TYR A 142 -5.00 0.09 -15.99
CA TYR A 142 -5.24 0.90 -14.80
C TYR A 142 -6.73 1.13 -14.55
N TRP A 143 -7.46 1.42 -15.63
CA TRP A 143 -8.90 1.67 -15.62
C TRP A 143 -9.76 0.40 -15.68
N ASP A 144 -9.15 -0.79 -15.63
CA ASP A 144 -9.88 -2.04 -15.45
C ASP A 144 -10.56 -2.08 -14.07
N ASP A 145 -9.99 -1.37 -13.09
CA ASP A 145 -10.67 -1.02 -11.86
C ASP A 145 -11.37 0.33 -12.04
N TYR A 146 -12.70 0.30 -12.15
CA TYR A 146 -13.52 1.50 -12.44
C TYR A 146 -13.53 2.51 -11.27
N THR A 147 -13.06 2.11 -10.09
CA THR A 147 -13.02 2.97 -8.90
C THR A 147 -11.73 3.79 -8.81
N HIS A 148 -10.74 3.54 -9.67
CA HIS A 148 -9.58 4.38 -9.78
C HIS A 148 -9.98 5.77 -10.30
N VAL A 149 -9.54 6.82 -9.62
CA VAL A 149 -9.85 8.21 -9.97
C VAL A 149 -8.61 9.06 -10.25
N LYS A 150 -7.45 8.67 -9.71
CA LYS A 150 -6.22 9.45 -9.84
C LYS A 150 -5.00 8.57 -10.13
N PRO A 151 -4.40 8.68 -11.31
CA PRO A 151 -3.16 7.96 -11.64
C PRO A 151 -1.95 8.68 -11.05
N PHE A 152 -0.99 7.91 -10.52
CA PHE A 152 0.26 8.42 -9.99
C PHE A 152 1.46 7.92 -10.79
N THR A 153 2.40 8.81 -11.04
CA THR A 153 3.77 8.49 -11.45
C THR A 153 4.71 8.65 -10.26
N ARG A 154 5.88 8.05 -10.31
CA ARG A 154 6.88 8.17 -9.24
C ARG A 154 7.18 9.64 -8.88
N LYS A 155 7.40 10.48 -9.90
CA LYS A 155 7.65 11.91 -9.66
C LYS A 155 6.41 12.60 -9.09
N GLY A 156 5.23 12.36 -9.67
CA GLY A 156 3.99 13.00 -9.24
C GLY A 156 3.62 12.67 -7.80
N LEU A 157 3.80 11.42 -7.37
CA LEU A 157 3.55 11.02 -5.98
C LEU A 157 4.54 11.68 -5.02
N ARG A 158 5.84 11.67 -5.34
CA ARG A 158 6.85 12.35 -4.54
C ARG A 158 6.57 13.84 -4.40
N ASP A 159 6.31 14.52 -5.52
CA ASP A 159 6.01 15.96 -5.52
C ASP A 159 4.75 16.26 -4.69
N CYS A 160 3.72 15.40 -4.77
CA CYS A 160 2.51 15.52 -3.98
C CYS A 160 2.80 15.50 -2.47
N LEU A 161 3.63 14.56 -2.02
CA LEU A 161 4.04 14.49 -0.61
C LEU A 161 4.80 15.74 -0.17
N ILE A 162 5.77 16.20 -0.97
CA ILE A 162 6.58 17.40 -0.65
C ILE A 162 5.71 18.66 -0.61
N ILE A 163 4.82 18.86 -1.60
CA ILE A 163 3.92 20.02 -1.65
C ILE A 163 3.00 20.05 -0.44
N ASN A 164 2.56 18.89 0.05
CA ASN A 164 1.72 18.77 1.24
C ASN A 164 2.52 18.69 2.54
N GLY A 165 3.81 19.08 2.53
CA GLY A 165 4.61 19.40 3.71
C GLY A 165 5.43 18.26 4.31
N PHE A 166 5.56 17.11 3.65
CA PHE A 166 6.59 16.15 4.02
C PHE A 166 7.97 16.75 3.69
N LYS A 167 8.85 16.83 4.69
CA LYS A 167 10.17 17.45 4.53
C LYS A 167 11.12 16.59 3.71
N GLU A 168 11.06 15.30 3.94
CA GLU A 168 11.79 14.27 3.22
C GLU A 168 10.78 13.27 2.68
N ALA A 169 10.75 13.11 1.38
CA ALA A 169 9.90 12.14 0.73
C ALA A 169 10.66 11.49 -0.41
N ASP A 170 10.70 10.19 -0.43
CA ASP A 170 11.19 9.45 -1.58
C ASP A 170 10.07 8.58 -2.16
N CYS A 171 10.23 8.18 -3.39
CA CYS A 171 9.31 7.31 -4.07
C CYS A 171 10.07 6.42 -5.04
N GLU A 172 9.93 5.12 -4.88
CA GLU A 172 10.60 4.13 -5.71
C GLU A 172 9.62 3.21 -6.45
N TYR A 173 10.11 2.57 -7.51
CA TYR A 173 9.37 1.48 -8.14
C TYR A 173 9.48 0.23 -7.28
N PHE A 174 8.34 -0.32 -6.94
CA PHE A 174 8.26 -1.52 -6.11
C PHE A 174 7.75 -2.72 -6.94
N TYR A 175 8.60 -3.71 -7.09
CA TYR A 175 8.23 -4.96 -7.74
C TYR A 175 7.53 -5.89 -6.75
N GLN A 176 6.34 -6.34 -7.06
CA GLN A 176 5.59 -7.29 -6.22
C GLN A 176 6.15 -8.72 -6.30
N LEU A 177 7.47 -8.85 -6.37
CA LEU A 177 8.22 -10.10 -6.48
C LEU A 177 9.17 -10.27 -5.28
N PRO A 178 8.81 -11.08 -4.28
CA PRO A 178 9.62 -11.24 -3.06
C PRO A 178 11.07 -11.68 -3.31
N ILE A 179 11.35 -12.34 -4.44
CA ILE A 179 12.71 -12.71 -4.80
C ILE A 179 13.59 -11.49 -5.06
N LEU A 180 13.02 -10.39 -5.59
CA LEU A 180 13.77 -9.16 -5.83
C LEU A 180 14.05 -8.39 -4.54
N TRP A 181 13.20 -8.53 -3.53
CA TRP A 181 13.45 -7.91 -2.21
C TRP A 181 14.65 -8.56 -1.51
N LYS A 182 14.82 -9.88 -1.71
CA LYS A 182 15.95 -10.65 -1.15
C LYS A 182 17.22 -10.48 -2.00
N TYR A 183 17.09 -10.38 -3.31
CA TYR A 183 18.17 -10.30 -4.28
C TYR A 183 17.95 -9.13 -5.25
N PRO A 184 18.18 -7.86 -4.83
CA PRO A 184 17.94 -6.67 -5.66
C PRO A 184 18.71 -6.67 -6.98
N GLN A 185 19.87 -7.31 -7.00
CA GLN A 185 20.68 -7.47 -8.22
C GLN A 185 19.93 -8.19 -9.34
N LEU A 186 18.85 -8.93 -9.05
CA LEU A 186 18.04 -9.59 -10.07
C LEU A 186 17.02 -8.65 -10.77
N GLU A 187 16.95 -7.38 -10.40
CA GLU A 187 16.05 -6.42 -11.06
C GLU A 187 16.33 -6.30 -12.56
N PHE A 188 17.58 -6.49 -13.02
CA PHE A 188 17.87 -6.49 -14.45
C PHE A 188 17.15 -7.62 -15.19
N VAL A 189 16.98 -8.79 -14.56
CA VAL A 189 16.18 -9.89 -15.12
C VAL A 189 14.72 -9.51 -15.22
N ALA A 190 14.16 -8.88 -14.19
CA ALA A 190 12.79 -8.38 -14.23
C ALA A 190 12.60 -7.33 -15.34
N LYS A 191 13.60 -6.45 -15.55
CA LYS A 191 13.61 -5.49 -16.67
C LYS A 191 13.58 -6.21 -18.03
N ILE A 192 14.39 -7.24 -18.22
CA ILE A 192 14.38 -8.04 -19.46
C ILE A 192 13.00 -8.69 -19.66
N ILE A 193 12.45 -9.32 -18.63
CA ILE A 193 11.13 -9.95 -18.67
C ILE A 193 10.04 -8.91 -19.00
N SER A 194 10.20 -7.66 -18.58
CA SER A 194 9.22 -6.61 -18.85
C SER A 194 9.06 -6.25 -20.34
N PHE A 195 10.01 -6.62 -21.20
CA PHE A 195 9.90 -6.45 -22.65
C PHE A 195 9.08 -7.56 -23.35
N LEU A 196 8.75 -8.65 -22.66
CA LEU A 196 7.89 -9.69 -23.22
C LEU A 196 6.51 -9.11 -23.60
N PRO A 197 5.80 -9.69 -24.58
CA PRO A 197 4.48 -9.23 -24.97
C PRO A 197 3.49 -9.18 -23.81
N ASP A 198 2.62 -8.16 -23.78
CA ASP A 198 1.61 -8.02 -22.71
C ASP A 198 0.63 -9.20 -22.68
N SER A 199 0.35 -9.81 -23.83
CA SER A 199 -0.47 -11.03 -23.93
C SER A 199 0.10 -12.21 -23.12
N TRP A 200 1.38 -12.15 -22.73
CA TRP A 200 2.03 -13.19 -21.92
C TRP A 200 1.79 -13.03 -20.42
N LYS A 201 1.24 -11.89 -19.98
CA LYS A 201 0.88 -11.69 -18.56
C LYS A 201 -0.18 -12.68 -18.09
N TRP A 202 -1.12 -13.01 -18.97
CA TRP A 202 -2.30 -13.82 -18.66
C TRP A 202 -2.27 -15.13 -19.43
N LYS A 203 -2.77 -16.19 -18.81
CA LYS A 203 -3.08 -17.43 -19.54
C LYS A 203 -4.40 -17.32 -20.28
N ASP A 204 -5.36 -16.62 -19.67
CA ASP A 204 -6.64 -16.29 -20.25
C ASP A 204 -7.06 -14.90 -19.76
N ARG A 205 -7.57 -14.05 -20.64
CA ARG A 205 -7.97 -12.67 -20.31
C ARG A 205 -9.20 -12.62 -19.43
N ASP A 206 -10.09 -13.59 -19.54
CA ASP A 206 -11.36 -13.63 -18.84
C ASP A 206 -11.27 -14.28 -17.44
N GLU A 207 -10.16 -14.98 -17.13
CA GLU A 207 -9.92 -15.61 -15.82
C GLU A 207 -8.78 -14.89 -15.07
N ARG A 208 -8.99 -13.63 -14.69
CA ARG A 208 -7.94 -12.75 -14.10
C ARG A 208 -7.30 -13.27 -12.82
N ASN A 209 -7.96 -14.15 -12.07
CA ASN A 209 -7.54 -14.50 -10.71
C ASN A 209 -6.88 -15.86 -10.55
N THR A 210 -6.92 -16.74 -11.53
CA THR A 210 -6.47 -18.13 -11.32
C THR A 210 -5.27 -18.56 -12.14
N LYS A 211 -4.95 -17.86 -13.23
CA LYS A 211 -3.95 -18.33 -14.22
C LYS A 211 -2.98 -17.26 -14.70
N ASP A 212 -2.76 -16.20 -13.94
CA ASP A 212 -1.76 -15.21 -14.33
C ASP A 212 -0.33 -15.76 -14.20
N ARG A 213 0.52 -15.35 -15.10
CA ARG A 213 1.96 -15.65 -15.04
C ARG A 213 2.61 -14.60 -14.14
N LYS A 214 2.49 -14.77 -12.82
CA LYS A 214 2.88 -13.79 -11.77
C LYS A 214 4.26 -13.17 -12.00
N TYR A 215 5.23 -13.96 -12.41
CA TYR A 215 6.59 -13.43 -12.68
C TYR A 215 6.62 -12.45 -13.85
N ILE A 216 5.90 -12.73 -14.94
CA ILE A 216 5.83 -11.82 -16.08
C ILE A 216 5.00 -10.59 -15.73
N ARG A 217 3.83 -10.79 -15.11
CA ARG A 217 2.95 -9.72 -14.70
C ARG A 217 3.68 -8.74 -13.78
N PHE A 218 4.22 -9.20 -12.66
CA PHE A 218 4.84 -8.34 -11.66
C PHE A 218 6.25 -7.85 -12.02
N SER A 219 6.86 -8.35 -13.09
CA SER A 219 8.02 -7.71 -13.71
C SER A 219 7.62 -6.48 -14.54
N LYS A 220 6.39 -6.44 -15.06
CA LYS A 220 5.86 -5.34 -15.89
C LYS A 220 5.07 -4.34 -15.03
N GLU A 221 4.15 -4.82 -14.21
CA GLU A 221 3.26 -4.02 -13.38
C GLU A 221 3.92 -3.74 -12.03
N LYS A 222 4.26 -2.49 -11.81
CA LYS A 222 4.94 -2.03 -10.59
C LYS A 222 3.97 -1.26 -9.70
N MET A 223 4.25 -1.27 -8.43
CA MET A 223 3.70 -0.27 -7.52
C MET A 223 4.71 0.87 -7.31
N LEU A 224 4.23 1.99 -6.87
CA LEU A 224 5.02 3.05 -6.27
C LEU A 224 5.05 2.79 -4.77
N LEU A 225 6.21 2.85 -4.18
CA LEU A 225 6.42 2.82 -2.72
C LEU A 225 6.99 4.17 -2.33
N SER A 226 6.22 4.94 -1.55
CA SER A 226 6.62 6.24 -1.02
C SER A 226 6.84 6.16 0.48
N PHE A 227 7.85 6.87 0.96
CA PHE A 227 8.25 6.89 2.37
C PHE A 227 9.02 8.18 2.70
#